data_6afb77c8a868b3032e88241d18823978
#
_entry.id   6afb77c8a868b3032e88241d18823978
#
_cell.length_a   1.000
_cell.length_b   1.000
_cell.length_c   1.000
_cell.angle_alpha   90.00
_cell.angle_beta   90.00
_cell.angle_gamma   90.00
#
_symmetry.space_group_name_H-M   'P 1'
#
loop_
_entity.id
_entity.type
_entity.pdbx_description
1 polymer ?
#
loop_
_entity_poly.entity_id
_entity_poly.type
_entity_poly.pdbx_seq_one_letter_code
_entity_poly.pdbx_strand_id
1 'polypeptide(L)'
;MKQAVIDAARQAQKRIRVSIYKIESPEITKALIEAARRGVSVEVVLDAKKMHLKASQKKVLAEAGIPVYADAMHKTFHDKFMVVDGLRVATGSFNYKDSGDTSNAENLVLIDSPALAARYEADWEKHRNESVRYELK
;
A
#
# COMPACT_ATOMS: atom_id res chain seq x y z
N MET A 1 -7.88 7.46 10.59
CA MET A 1 -7.42 6.27 9.79
C MET A 1 -6.05 6.48 9.17
N LYS A 2 -5.82 7.64 8.59
CA LYS A 2 -4.52 7.94 7.99
C LYS A 2 -3.38 7.79 9.00
N GLN A 3 -3.55 8.33 10.20
CA GLN A 3 -2.50 8.25 11.23
C GLN A 3 -2.20 6.80 11.62
N ALA A 4 -3.21 5.94 11.69
CA ALA A 4 -3.00 4.52 12.02
C ALA A 4 -2.14 3.83 10.96
N VAL A 5 -2.36 4.13 9.69
CA VAL A 5 -1.55 3.59 8.58
C VAL A 5 -0.11 4.12 8.67
N ILE A 6 0.04 5.40 8.93
CA ILE A 6 1.37 6.02 9.08
C ILE A 6 2.12 5.38 10.25
N ASP A 7 1.45 5.20 11.39
CA ASP A 7 2.08 4.60 12.56
C ASP A 7 2.49 3.15 12.29
N ALA A 8 1.66 2.38 11.59
CA ALA A 8 2.00 1.01 11.22
C ALA A 8 3.26 0.97 10.34
N ALA A 9 3.35 1.87 9.36
CA ALA A 9 4.54 1.96 8.50
C ALA A 9 5.79 2.36 9.30
N ARG A 10 5.64 3.29 10.24
CA ARG A 10 6.76 3.75 11.08
C ARG A 10 7.28 2.67 12.00
N GLN A 11 6.43 1.73 12.42
CA GLN A 11 6.80 0.64 13.30
C GLN A 11 7.44 -0.54 12.57
N ALA A 12 7.38 -0.56 11.25
CA ALA A 12 7.93 -1.66 10.44
C ALA A 12 9.44 -1.78 10.62
N GLN A 13 9.92 -3.02 10.70
CA GLN A 13 11.34 -3.33 10.87
C GLN A 13 11.91 -4.18 9.73
N LYS A 14 11.09 -4.98 9.05
CA LYS A 14 11.55 -5.91 8.03
C LYS A 14 10.95 -5.62 6.66
N ARG A 15 9.66 -5.64 6.54
CA ARG A 15 8.99 -5.47 5.25
C ARG A 15 7.58 -4.91 5.36
N ILE A 16 7.18 -4.20 4.33
CA ILE A 16 5.81 -3.71 4.15
C ILE A 16 5.33 -4.12 2.77
N ARG A 17 4.17 -4.77 2.71
CA ARG A 17 3.53 -5.12 1.44
C ARG A 17 2.18 -4.42 1.38
N VAL A 18 2.01 -3.58 0.37
CA VAL A 18 0.80 -2.76 0.20
C VAL A 18 0.04 -3.22 -1.03
N SER A 19 -1.25 -3.46 -0.85
CA SER A 19 -2.19 -3.74 -1.93
C SER A 19 -3.29 -2.69 -1.82
N ILE A 20 -3.31 -1.73 -2.75
CA ILE A 20 -4.16 -0.55 -2.58
C ILE A 20 -4.74 -0.07 -3.91
N TYR A 21 -6.05 0.20 -3.90
CA TYR A 21 -6.75 0.72 -5.06
C TYR A 21 -6.20 2.08 -5.48
N LYS A 22 -6.06 3.00 -4.53
CA LYS A 22 -5.50 4.34 -4.78
C LYS A 22 -4.55 4.75 -3.66
N ILE A 23 -3.42 5.35 -4.02
CA ILE A 23 -2.53 5.98 -3.07
C ILE A 23 -2.29 7.42 -3.52
N GLU A 24 -2.87 8.36 -2.79
CA GLU A 24 -2.85 9.79 -3.10
C GLU A 24 -2.38 10.63 -1.92
N SER A 25 -2.11 10.02 -0.77
CA SER A 25 -1.65 10.73 0.42
C SER A 25 -0.14 10.96 0.40
N PRO A 26 0.34 12.20 0.32
CA PRO A 26 1.77 12.48 0.48
C PRO A 26 2.30 12.06 1.85
N GLU A 27 1.50 12.15 2.91
CA GLU A 27 1.95 11.79 4.25
C GLU A 27 2.15 10.28 4.41
N ILE A 28 1.23 9.47 3.90
CA ILE A 28 1.38 8.00 3.92
C ILE A 28 2.56 7.60 3.04
N THR A 29 2.68 8.21 1.86
CA THR A 29 3.81 7.98 0.96
C THR A 29 5.13 8.28 1.65
N LYS A 30 5.20 9.40 2.35
CA LYS A 30 6.40 9.79 3.11
C LYS A 30 6.77 8.72 4.15
N ALA A 31 5.78 8.20 4.87
CA ALA A 31 6.01 7.16 5.88
C ALA A 31 6.58 5.88 5.24
N LEU A 32 6.08 5.50 4.07
CA LEU A 32 6.60 4.34 3.33
C LEU A 32 8.03 4.58 2.86
N ILE A 33 8.32 5.78 2.36
CA ILE A 33 9.67 6.14 1.91
C ILE A 33 10.65 6.15 3.10
N GLU A 34 10.24 6.69 4.24
CA GLU A 34 11.07 6.68 5.44
C GLU A 34 11.38 5.24 5.88
N ALA A 35 10.39 4.35 5.79
CA ALA A 35 10.60 2.93 6.09
C ALA A 35 11.64 2.33 5.14
N ALA A 36 11.52 2.58 3.84
CA ALA A 36 12.50 2.10 2.86
C ALA A 36 13.90 2.61 3.14
N ARG A 37 14.02 3.86 3.54
CA ARG A 37 15.32 4.47 3.90
C ARG A 37 15.94 3.84 5.14
N ARG A 38 15.12 3.29 6.03
CA ARG A 38 15.62 2.54 7.21
C ARG A 38 16.06 1.13 6.86
N GLY A 39 15.89 0.69 5.61
CA GLY A 39 16.22 -0.66 5.18
C GLY A 39 15.03 -1.62 5.17
N VAL A 40 13.82 -1.13 5.40
CA VAL A 40 12.60 -1.95 5.30
C VAL A 40 12.30 -2.21 3.82
N SER A 41 11.98 -3.45 3.48
CA SER A 41 11.60 -3.82 2.12
C SER A 41 10.14 -3.42 1.87
N VAL A 42 9.93 -2.37 1.10
CA VAL A 42 8.60 -1.86 0.79
C VAL A 42 8.25 -2.14 -0.67
N GLU A 43 7.10 -2.76 -0.92
CA GLU A 43 6.61 -2.98 -2.28
C GLU A 43 5.10 -2.71 -2.32
N VAL A 44 4.63 -2.16 -3.44
CA VAL A 44 3.25 -1.69 -3.58
C VAL A 44 2.62 -2.21 -4.87
N VAL A 45 1.40 -2.76 -4.77
CA VAL A 45 0.57 -3.09 -5.92
C VAL A 45 -0.59 -2.11 -5.98
N LEU A 46 -0.82 -1.49 -7.13
CA LEU A 46 -1.86 -0.50 -7.38
C LEU A 46 -2.77 -0.92 -8.52
N ASP A 47 -3.98 -0.37 -8.54
CA ASP A 47 -4.85 -0.50 -9.71
C ASP A 47 -4.25 0.30 -10.88
N ALA A 48 -4.04 -0.35 -12.03
CA ALA A 48 -3.43 0.28 -13.20
C ALA A 48 -4.20 1.52 -13.67
N LYS A 49 -5.51 1.51 -13.58
CA LYS A 49 -6.34 2.65 -14.00
C LYS A 49 -6.18 3.86 -13.09
N LYS A 50 -6.09 3.62 -11.78
CA LYS A 50 -5.99 4.71 -10.80
C LYS A 50 -4.57 5.29 -10.71
N MET A 51 -3.58 4.58 -11.20
CA MET A 51 -2.21 5.10 -11.29
C MET A 51 -2.10 6.31 -12.21
N HIS A 52 -3.02 6.46 -13.16
CA HIS A 52 -3.00 7.58 -14.11
C HIS A 52 -3.62 8.86 -13.55
N LEU A 53 -4.23 8.80 -12.37
CA LEU A 53 -4.78 10.01 -11.74
C LEU A 53 -3.65 10.96 -11.33
N LYS A 54 -3.90 12.26 -11.50
CA LYS A 54 -2.91 13.29 -11.22
C LYS A 54 -2.39 13.23 -9.78
N ALA A 55 -3.24 12.93 -8.83
CA ALA A 55 -2.88 12.86 -7.41
C ALA A 55 -2.15 11.58 -7.02
N SER A 56 -2.01 10.60 -7.93
CA SER A 56 -1.34 9.34 -7.62
C SER A 56 0.12 9.56 -7.21
N GLN A 57 0.55 8.87 -6.16
CA GLN A 57 1.91 8.96 -5.63
C GLN A 57 2.86 7.91 -6.24
N LYS A 58 2.46 7.24 -7.32
CA LYS A 58 3.27 6.18 -7.95
C LYS A 58 4.68 6.63 -8.28
N LYS A 59 4.80 7.81 -8.87
CA LYS A 59 6.10 8.34 -9.30
C LYS A 59 7.00 8.65 -8.10
N VAL A 60 6.44 9.26 -7.07
CA VAL A 60 7.16 9.60 -5.85
C VAL A 60 7.70 8.33 -5.18
N LEU A 61 6.88 7.28 -5.12
CA LEU A 61 7.29 5.98 -4.58
C LEU A 61 8.41 5.38 -5.41
N ALA A 62 8.24 5.34 -6.73
CA ALA A 62 9.23 4.74 -7.63
C ALA A 62 10.56 5.50 -7.61
N GLU A 63 10.51 6.84 -7.56
CA GLU A 63 11.72 7.67 -7.46
C GLU A 63 12.49 7.42 -6.17
N ALA A 64 11.81 6.99 -5.12
CA ALA A 64 12.44 6.62 -3.85
C ALA A 64 12.97 5.17 -3.85
N GLY A 65 12.86 4.46 -4.97
CA GLY A 65 13.35 3.09 -5.09
C GLY A 65 12.38 2.02 -4.64
N ILE A 66 11.13 2.38 -4.36
CA ILE A 66 10.10 1.42 -3.96
C ILE A 66 9.50 0.78 -5.22
N PRO A 67 9.55 -0.57 -5.36
CA PRO A 67 8.90 -1.24 -6.48
C PRO A 67 7.39 -1.00 -6.46
N VAL A 68 6.86 -0.53 -7.57
CA VAL A 68 5.42 -0.28 -7.76
C VAL A 68 4.94 -1.15 -8.90
N TYR A 69 3.87 -1.90 -8.67
CA TYR A 69 3.29 -2.82 -9.65
C TYR A 69 1.88 -2.38 -10.00
N ALA A 70 1.53 -2.49 -11.26
CA ALA A 70 0.22 -2.10 -11.78
C ALA A 70 -0.60 -3.34 -12.10
N ASP A 71 -1.72 -3.55 -11.42
CA ASP A 71 -2.64 -4.63 -11.74
C ASP A 71 -3.61 -4.17 -12.83
N ALA A 72 -3.57 -4.85 -13.97
CA ALA A 72 -4.49 -4.63 -15.10
C ALA A 72 -5.33 -5.86 -15.40
N MET A 73 -5.17 -6.95 -14.64
CA MET A 73 -5.94 -8.17 -14.84
C MET A 73 -7.37 -8.06 -14.36
N HIS A 74 -7.59 -7.33 -13.28
CA HIS A 74 -8.92 -7.15 -12.73
C HIS A 74 -9.58 -5.91 -13.35
N LYS A 75 -10.90 -5.96 -13.54
CA LYS A 75 -11.65 -4.79 -13.98
C LYS A 75 -11.44 -3.63 -13.02
N THR A 76 -11.42 -3.95 -11.72
CA THR A 76 -11.09 -3.01 -10.66
C THR A 76 -10.28 -3.76 -9.61
N PHE A 77 -9.04 -3.34 -9.39
CA PHE A 77 -8.22 -3.87 -8.31
C PHE A 77 -8.57 -3.06 -7.06
N HIS A 78 -9.54 -3.55 -6.29
CA HIS A 78 -10.16 -2.76 -5.24
C HIS A 78 -9.67 -3.06 -3.83
N ASP A 79 -8.56 -3.77 -3.71
CA ASP A 79 -7.95 -4.09 -2.42
C ASP A 79 -7.49 -2.84 -1.67
N LYS A 80 -7.52 -2.92 -0.35
CA LYS A 80 -7.02 -1.87 0.53
C LYS A 80 -6.44 -2.51 1.78
N PHE A 81 -5.18 -3.00 1.66
CA PHE A 81 -4.53 -3.57 2.83
C PHE A 81 -3.02 -3.34 2.81
N MET A 82 -2.44 -3.45 4.00
CA MET A 82 -1.00 -3.39 4.22
C MET A 82 -0.64 -4.52 5.18
N VAL A 83 0.43 -5.25 4.86
CA VAL A 83 0.99 -6.25 5.78
C VAL A 83 2.36 -5.76 6.23
N VAL A 84 2.56 -5.71 7.54
CA VAL A 84 3.79 -5.23 8.15
C VAL A 84 4.52 -6.39 8.84
N ASP A 85 5.75 -6.65 8.42
CA ASP A 85 6.67 -7.62 9.03
C ASP A 85 6.14 -9.06 9.10
N GLY A 86 5.14 -9.39 8.28
CA GLY A 86 4.49 -10.69 8.37
C GLY A 86 3.73 -10.91 9.67
N LEU A 87 3.42 -9.84 10.42
CA LEU A 87 2.81 -9.92 11.75
C LEU A 87 1.49 -9.16 11.86
N ARG A 88 1.38 -8.01 11.21
CA ARG A 88 0.23 -7.12 11.34
C ARG A 88 -0.42 -6.89 9.99
N VAL A 89 -1.75 -6.93 9.97
CA VAL A 89 -2.55 -6.58 8.80
C VAL A 89 -3.37 -5.34 9.12
N ALA A 90 -3.27 -4.32 8.26
CA ALA A 90 -4.16 -3.16 8.29
C ALA A 90 -5.07 -3.29 7.07
N THR A 91 -6.36 -3.40 7.27
CA THR A 91 -7.32 -3.59 6.17
C THR A 91 -8.66 -2.93 6.47
N GLY A 92 -9.41 -2.60 5.42
CA GLY A 92 -10.70 -1.95 5.53
C GLY A 92 -11.12 -1.32 4.22
N SER A 93 -11.93 -0.28 4.31
CA SER A 93 -12.41 0.45 3.12
C SER A 93 -11.56 1.67 2.78
N PHE A 94 -10.63 2.07 3.65
CA PHE A 94 -9.87 3.31 3.53
C PHE A 94 -8.81 3.25 2.43
N ASN A 95 -8.94 4.10 1.41
CA ASN A 95 -7.87 4.37 0.45
C ASN A 95 -6.86 5.33 1.07
N TYR A 96 -5.62 5.28 0.60
CA TYR A 96 -4.54 6.09 1.18
C TYR A 96 -4.55 7.49 0.57
N LYS A 97 -5.41 8.35 1.14
CA LYS A 97 -5.59 9.74 0.72
C LYS A 97 -5.68 10.65 1.94
N ASP A 98 -5.37 11.94 1.75
CA ASP A 98 -5.39 12.91 2.84
C ASP A 98 -6.77 13.53 3.03
N SER A 99 -7.38 13.96 1.93
CA SER A 99 -8.66 14.64 1.97
C SER A 99 -9.81 13.66 1.78
N GLY A 100 -11.01 14.09 2.14
CA GLY A 100 -12.20 13.29 1.95
C GLY A 100 -12.46 12.30 3.07
N ASP A 101 -11.56 12.21 4.06
CA ASP A 101 -11.75 11.35 5.23
C ASP A 101 -13.01 11.72 5.97
N THR A 102 -13.37 13.00 5.94
CA THR A 102 -14.54 13.52 6.64
C THR A 102 -15.81 13.44 5.82
N SER A 103 -15.70 13.23 4.51
CA SER A 103 -16.85 13.17 3.61
C SER A 103 -17.36 11.75 3.39
N ASN A 104 -16.52 10.74 3.62
CA ASN A 104 -16.89 9.33 3.45
C ASN A 104 -16.86 8.60 4.77
N ALA A 105 -17.83 7.70 4.97
CA ALA A 105 -17.76 6.77 6.09
C ALA A 105 -16.82 5.64 5.69
N GLU A 106 -15.74 5.49 6.42
CA GLU A 106 -14.71 4.49 6.16
C GLU A 106 -14.40 3.69 7.41
N ASN A 107 -13.80 2.52 7.23
CA ASN A 107 -13.32 1.72 8.37
C ASN A 107 -11.92 1.20 8.11
N LEU A 108 -11.21 0.94 9.19
CA LEU A 108 -9.87 0.35 9.16
C LEU A 108 -9.69 -0.47 10.43
N VAL A 109 -9.19 -1.70 10.28
CA VAL A 109 -8.79 -2.52 11.42
C VAL A 109 -7.33 -2.88 11.30
N LEU A 110 -6.65 -2.96 12.44
CA LEU A 110 -5.28 -3.46 12.55
C LEU A 110 -5.34 -4.75 13.36
N ILE A 111 -4.82 -5.83 12.77
CA ILE A 111 -4.89 -7.16 13.38
C ILE A 111 -3.47 -7.72 13.49
N ASP A 112 -3.07 -8.03 14.71
CA ASP A 112 -1.77 -8.67 14.95
C ASP A 112 -1.99 -10.18 14.96
N SER A 113 -1.65 -10.84 13.86
CA SER A 113 -1.78 -12.28 13.67
C SER A 113 -0.82 -12.76 12.59
N PRO A 114 0.25 -13.48 12.95
CA PRO A 114 1.15 -14.04 11.94
C PRO A 114 0.44 -14.95 10.95
N ALA A 115 -0.54 -15.74 11.40
CA ALA A 115 -1.28 -16.63 10.51
C ALA A 115 -2.11 -15.85 9.49
N LEU A 116 -2.79 -14.79 9.91
CA LEU A 116 -3.57 -13.95 9.01
C LEU A 116 -2.65 -13.17 8.07
N ALA A 117 -1.55 -12.64 8.61
CA ALA A 117 -0.58 -11.91 7.80
C ALA A 117 0.00 -12.78 6.69
N ALA A 118 0.30 -14.06 6.97
CA ALA A 118 0.79 -14.98 5.97
C ALA A 118 -0.21 -15.17 4.81
N ARG A 119 -1.51 -15.23 5.12
CA ARG A 119 -2.54 -15.35 4.09
C ARG A 119 -2.64 -14.09 3.23
N TYR A 120 -2.57 -12.92 3.85
CA TYR A 120 -2.60 -11.65 3.12
C TYR A 120 -1.35 -11.48 2.27
N GLU A 121 -0.17 -11.87 2.77
CA GLU A 121 1.05 -11.81 1.98
C GLU A 121 1.01 -12.76 0.78
N ALA A 122 0.44 -13.95 0.93
CA ALA A 122 0.28 -14.88 -0.18
C ALA A 122 -0.64 -14.28 -1.26
N ASP A 123 -1.73 -13.63 -0.86
CA ASP A 123 -2.62 -12.94 -1.78
C ASP A 123 -1.90 -11.77 -2.47
N TRP A 124 -1.11 -11.01 -1.70
CA TRP A 124 -0.31 -9.92 -2.25
C TRP A 124 0.68 -10.43 -3.31
N GLU A 125 1.38 -11.53 -3.04
CA GLU A 125 2.35 -12.10 -3.99
C GLU A 125 1.66 -12.57 -5.26
N LYS A 126 0.48 -13.15 -5.14
CA LYS A 126 -0.32 -13.55 -6.30
C LYS A 126 -0.62 -12.33 -7.18
N HIS A 127 -1.08 -11.25 -6.58
CA HIS A 127 -1.38 -10.02 -7.32
C HIS A 127 -0.14 -9.41 -7.94
N ARG A 128 0.98 -9.39 -7.20
CA ARG A 128 2.24 -8.90 -7.74
C ARG A 128 2.66 -9.70 -8.98
N ASN A 129 2.56 -11.02 -8.91
CA ASN A 129 2.96 -11.89 -10.03
C ASN A 129 2.07 -11.70 -11.26
N GLU A 130 0.84 -11.25 -11.07
CA GLU A 130 -0.12 -10.98 -12.14
C GLU A 130 -0.03 -9.53 -12.63
N SER A 131 0.83 -8.71 -12.05
CA SER A 131 0.93 -7.28 -12.33
C SER A 131 2.18 -6.96 -13.13
N VAL A 132 2.21 -5.75 -13.70
CA VAL A 132 3.34 -5.23 -14.47
C VAL A 132 4.06 -4.17 -13.63
N ARG A 133 5.37 -4.28 -13.53
CA ARG A 133 6.15 -3.30 -12.78
C ARG A 133 6.11 -1.95 -13.47
N TYR A 134 5.83 -0.89 -12.71
CA TYR A 134 5.89 0.48 -13.19
C TYR A 134 7.35 0.91 -13.30
N GLU A 135 7.75 1.37 -14.49
CA GLU A 135 9.11 1.83 -14.74
C GLU A 135 9.12 3.35 -14.93
N LEU A 136 10.09 4.01 -14.32
CA LEU A 136 10.35 5.43 -14.55
C LEU A 136 10.93 5.62 -15.95
N LYS A 137 10.46 6.65 -16.64
CA LYS A 137 10.98 7.00 -17.97
C LYS A 137 11.88 8.22 -17.89
#